data_18e2e933b0986195e374ce87f45dd3d3
#
_entry.id   18e2e933b0986195e374ce87f45dd3d3
#
_cell.length_a   1.000
_cell.length_b   1.000
_cell.length_c   1.000
_cell.angle_alpha   90.00
_cell.angle_beta   90.00
_cell.angle_gamma   90.00
#
_symmetry.space_group_name_H-M   'P 1'
#
loop_
_entity.id
_entity.type
_entity.pdbx_description
1 polymer ?
#
loop_
_entity_poly.entity_id
_entity_poly.type
_entity_poly.pdbx_seq_one_letter_code
_entity_poly.pdbx_strand_id
1 'polypeptide(L)'
;VSTATHPLPQRVFQRLDCREFQSGEALAADLSVTRAAVWKAVEQLRELGVTLDAQPNKGYRLAAGVCALSVERIEALLSAEVRAQIETLQVEWTLESTNTRLLDSLPPAAGLAAVVLTEHQTGGRGRRGRGWVAPPGGAICLSLAWQYADMPADLSALSLVVGLCAVNALTALSVPGVRLKWPNDLVTAGGKLGGILIEMRAESGGPVHVVVGIGLNVLLDDAARAAVEATGNIADDIRSHHLPVPDRNAIVAALLGRLVPALEGFPRHGLTPHLDNWHDCDALRENEVRVENAGEITRGVARGVDAHGALLVETPTGVRRFISGEVTVRIDQ
;
A
#
# COMPACT_ATOMS: atom_id res chain seq x y z
N VAL A 1 -15.75 -8.12 -24.13
CA VAL A 1 -15.91 -7.72 -22.71
C VAL A 1 -16.85 -8.76 -22.11
N SER A 2 -16.30 -9.71 -21.36
CA SER A 2 -17.09 -10.73 -20.67
C SER A 2 -17.81 -10.06 -19.50
N THR A 3 -19.13 -10.00 -19.52
CA THR A 3 -19.98 -9.64 -18.39
C THR A 3 -19.98 -10.79 -17.37
N ALA A 4 -18.84 -11.02 -16.74
CA ALA A 4 -18.80 -11.87 -15.57
C ALA A 4 -19.61 -11.16 -14.48
N THR A 5 -20.76 -11.71 -14.11
CA THR A 5 -21.61 -11.18 -13.06
C THR A 5 -20.82 -11.24 -11.75
N HIS A 6 -20.38 -10.07 -11.23
CA HIS A 6 -19.65 -9.98 -9.98
C HIS A 6 -20.40 -10.71 -8.84
N PRO A 7 -19.70 -11.36 -7.89
CA PRO A 7 -20.31 -12.01 -6.75
C PRO A 7 -21.23 -11.03 -5.99
N LEU A 8 -22.33 -11.55 -5.46
CA LEU A 8 -23.31 -10.67 -4.77
C LEU A 8 -22.71 -9.86 -3.61
N PRO A 9 -21.81 -10.38 -2.77
CA PRO A 9 -21.13 -9.58 -1.75
C PRO A 9 -20.40 -8.37 -2.31
N GLN A 10 -19.66 -8.53 -3.42
CA GLN A 10 -18.99 -7.42 -4.10
C GLN A 10 -19.99 -6.37 -4.57
N ARG A 11 -21.10 -6.80 -5.22
CA ARG A 11 -22.14 -5.90 -5.71
C ARG A 11 -22.82 -5.13 -4.55
N VAL A 12 -23.07 -5.79 -3.42
CA VAL A 12 -23.58 -5.16 -2.21
C VAL A 12 -22.57 -4.16 -1.66
N PHE A 13 -21.28 -4.53 -1.52
CA PHE A 13 -20.24 -3.65 -1.04
C PHE A 13 -20.10 -2.37 -1.88
N GLN A 14 -20.15 -2.50 -3.21
CA GLN A 14 -20.07 -1.36 -4.15
C GLN A 14 -21.28 -0.41 -4.07
N ARG A 15 -22.42 -0.88 -3.55
CA ARG A 15 -23.66 -0.08 -3.37
C ARG A 15 -23.74 0.59 -2.00
N LEU A 16 -23.05 0.05 -1.01
CA LEU A 16 -23.04 0.62 0.32
C LEU A 16 -22.18 1.89 0.38
N ASP A 17 -22.64 2.87 1.14
CA ASP A 17 -21.94 4.12 1.43
C ASP A 17 -21.62 4.19 2.94
N CYS A 18 -20.63 4.99 3.31
CA CYS A 18 -20.29 5.23 4.72
C CYS A 18 -21.08 6.41 5.32
N ARG A 19 -21.82 7.18 4.53
CA ARG A 19 -22.57 8.37 4.95
C ARG A 19 -24.00 8.03 5.32
N GLU A 20 -24.67 7.19 4.52
CA GLU A 20 -26.10 6.92 4.64
C GLU A 20 -26.40 5.44 4.77
N PHE A 21 -27.41 5.12 5.59
CA PHE A 21 -27.93 3.77 5.68
C PHE A 21 -28.77 3.44 4.45
N GLN A 22 -28.54 2.27 3.89
CA GLN A 22 -29.34 1.72 2.80
C GLN A 22 -30.18 0.54 3.28
N SER A 23 -31.49 0.58 3.07
CA SER A 23 -32.35 -0.50 3.49
C SER A 23 -32.06 -1.79 2.70
N GLY A 24 -32.16 -2.94 3.37
CA GLY A 24 -32.01 -4.23 2.68
C GLY A 24 -33.04 -4.45 1.56
N GLU A 25 -34.19 -3.77 1.61
CA GLU A 25 -35.23 -3.79 0.57
C GLU A 25 -34.80 -2.96 -0.65
N ALA A 26 -34.27 -1.76 -0.43
CA ALA A 26 -33.72 -0.91 -1.51
C ALA A 26 -32.55 -1.60 -2.24
N LEU A 27 -31.61 -2.18 -1.47
CA LEU A 27 -30.50 -2.95 -2.03
C LEU A 27 -30.99 -4.17 -2.82
N ALA A 28 -32.01 -4.89 -2.33
CA ALA A 28 -32.60 -6.04 -3.00
C ALA A 28 -33.24 -5.65 -4.33
N ALA A 29 -34.00 -4.55 -4.35
CA ALA A 29 -34.61 -4.01 -5.57
C ALA A 29 -33.57 -3.57 -6.59
N ASP A 30 -32.58 -2.76 -6.17
CA ASP A 30 -31.51 -2.25 -7.06
C ASP A 30 -30.66 -3.39 -7.67
N LEU A 31 -30.35 -4.40 -6.86
CA LEU A 31 -29.54 -5.53 -7.29
C LEU A 31 -30.34 -6.66 -7.96
N SER A 32 -31.68 -6.55 -8.04
CA SER A 32 -32.61 -7.57 -8.57
C SER A 32 -32.45 -8.93 -7.88
N VAL A 33 -32.40 -8.92 -6.54
CA VAL A 33 -32.27 -10.10 -5.69
C VAL A 33 -33.30 -10.06 -4.54
N THR A 34 -33.37 -11.11 -3.72
CA THR A 34 -34.22 -11.13 -2.53
C THR A 34 -33.54 -10.42 -1.35
N ARG A 35 -34.33 -9.87 -0.41
CA ARG A 35 -33.82 -9.31 0.85
C ARG A 35 -32.98 -10.32 1.65
N ALA A 36 -33.38 -11.60 1.63
CA ALA A 36 -32.61 -12.68 2.27
C ALA A 36 -31.24 -12.88 1.63
N ALA A 37 -31.13 -12.72 0.30
CA ALA A 37 -29.85 -12.80 -0.40
C ALA A 37 -28.94 -11.60 -0.04
N VAL A 38 -29.50 -10.38 0.11
CA VAL A 38 -28.75 -9.22 0.59
C VAL A 38 -28.21 -9.46 1.99
N TRP A 39 -29.05 -9.95 2.91
CA TRP A 39 -28.64 -10.28 4.27
C TRP A 39 -27.45 -11.28 4.27
N LYS A 40 -27.56 -12.38 3.50
CA LYS A 40 -26.49 -13.37 3.38
C LYS A 40 -25.20 -12.76 2.81
N ALA A 41 -25.32 -11.87 1.83
CA ALA A 41 -24.16 -11.18 1.26
C ALA A 41 -23.49 -10.24 2.29
N VAL A 42 -24.27 -9.55 3.14
CA VAL A 42 -23.75 -8.73 4.23
C VAL A 42 -23.03 -9.58 5.28
N GLU A 43 -23.55 -10.76 5.65
CA GLU A 43 -22.84 -11.67 6.56
C GLU A 43 -21.52 -12.16 5.95
N GLN A 44 -21.50 -12.48 4.66
CA GLN A 44 -20.26 -12.84 3.95
C GLN A 44 -19.24 -11.68 3.92
N LEU A 45 -19.69 -10.43 3.79
CA LEU A 45 -18.80 -9.26 3.89
C LEU A 45 -18.20 -9.13 5.29
N ARG A 46 -19.00 -9.39 6.35
CA ARG A 46 -18.49 -9.41 7.74
C ARG A 46 -17.46 -10.51 7.97
N GLU A 47 -17.73 -11.71 7.45
CA GLU A 47 -16.78 -12.84 7.52
C GLU A 47 -15.45 -12.53 6.80
N LEU A 48 -15.48 -11.69 5.76
CA LEU A 48 -14.29 -11.19 5.08
C LEU A 48 -13.60 -10.03 5.83
N GLY A 49 -14.14 -9.55 6.96
CA GLY A 49 -13.58 -8.45 7.75
C GLY A 49 -14.03 -7.05 7.32
N VAL A 50 -15.10 -6.94 6.50
CA VAL A 50 -15.65 -5.61 6.16
C VAL A 50 -16.33 -5.02 7.37
N THR A 51 -15.85 -3.87 7.85
CA THR A 51 -16.49 -3.14 8.93
C THR A 51 -17.72 -2.40 8.43
N LEU A 52 -18.90 -2.78 8.90
CA LEU A 52 -20.17 -2.17 8.54
C LEU A 52 -21.15 -2.10 9.71
N ASP A 53 -21.95 -1.04 9.72
CA ASP A 53 -23.04 -0.81 10.67
C ASP A 53 -24.35 -1.43 10.15
N ALA A 54 -25.14 -2.01 11.05
CA ALA A 54 -26.50 -2.44 10.77
C ALA A 54 -27.43 -1.88 11.84
N GLN A 55 -28.50 -1.22 11.42
CA GLN A 55 -29.51 -0.70 12.32
C GLN A 55 -30.91 -1.21 11.94
N PRO A 56 -31.71 -1.68 12.93
CA PRO A 56 -33.11 -2.05 12.68
C PRO A 56 -33.85 -0.93 11.98
N ASN A 57 -34.63 -1.27 10.96
CA ASN A 57 -35.46 -0.36 10.16
C ASN A 57 -34.71 0.70 9.33
N LYS A 58 -33.37 0.79 9.43
CA LYS A 58 -32.58 1.70 8.58
C LYS A 58 -31.79 0.91 7.52
N GLY A 59 -31.28 -0.29 7.86
CA GLY A 59 -30.51 -1.13 6.95
C GLY A 59 -29.01 -1.15 7.29
N TYR A 60 -28.18 -1.06 6.27
CA TYR A 60 -26.73 -1.25 6.32
C TYR A 60 -25.99 0.00 5.86
N ARG A 61 -24.82 0.23 6.44
CA ARG A 61 -23.90 1.31 6.07
C ARG A 61 -22.46 0.83 6.29
N LEU A 62 -21.54 1.21 5.42
CA LEU A 62 -20.12 1.00 5.68
C LEU A 62 -19.65 1.86 6.85
N ALA A 63 -18.67 1.40 7.62
CA ALA A 63 -18.06 2.21 8.67
C ALA A 63 -17.41 3.47 8.08
N ALA A 64 -17.29 4.52 8.88
CA ALA A 64 -16.65 5.76 8.47
C ALA A 64 -15.21 5.50 8.00
N GLY A 65 -14.86 5.95 6.80
CA GLY A 65 -13.58 5.74 6.14
C GLY A 65 -13.52 4.50 5.24
N VAL A 66 -14.50 3.58 5.34
CA VAL A 66 -14.64 2.48 4.38
C VAL A 66 -15.39 2.97 3.16
N CYS A 67 -14.82 2.82 1.98
CA CYS A 67 -15.47 3.09 0.70
C CYS A 67 -14.93 2.11 -0.36
N ALA A 68 -15.75 1.75 -1.33
CA ALA A 68 -15.30 0.94 -2.44
C ALA A 68 -14.27 1.70 -3.30
N LEU A 69 -13.22 0.99 -3.75
CA LEU A 69 -12.33 1.50 -4.78
C LEU A 69 -13.07 1.53 -6.12
N SER A 70 -12.87 2.59 -6.89
CA SER A 70 -13.46 2.78 -8.23
C SER A 70 -12.45 3.42 -9.17
N VAL A 71 -12.31 2.82 -10.35
CA VAL A 71 -11.46 3.34 -11.42
C VAL A 71 -11.86 4.76 -11.78
N GLU A 72 -13.16 4.99 -11.97
CA GLU A 72 -13.70 6.28 -12.38
C GLU A 72 -13.44 7.38 -11.34
N ARG A 73 -13.57 7.03 -10.04
CA ARG A 73 -13.32 7.98 -8.94
C ARG A 73 -11.84 8.30 -8.82
N ILE A 74 -10.97 7.29 -8.97
CA ILE A 74 -9.51 7.48 -8.94
C ILE A 74 -9.10 8.36 -10.13
N GLU A 75 -9.52 8.02 -11.35
CA GLU A 75 -9.19 8.77 -12.57
C GLU A 75 -9.65 10.22 -12.52
N ALA A 76 -10.83 10.49 -11.96
CA ALA A 76 -11.37 11.84 -11.80
C ALA A 76 -10.54 12.73 -10.86
N LEU A 77 -9.70 12.13 -9.99
CA LEU A 77 -8.83 12.83 -9.05
C LEU A 77 -7.39 12.97 -9.54
N LEU A 78 -7.01 12.30 -10.64
CA LEU A 78 -5.68 12.40 -11.24
C LEU A 78 -5.55 13.68 -12.06
N SER A 79 -4.33 14.26 -12.09
CA SER A 79 -4.03 15.29 -13.10
C SER A 79 -4.00 14.68 -14.50
N ALA A 80 -4.22 15.51 -15.51
CA ALA A 80 -4.24 15.08 -16.92
C ALA A 80 -2.89 14.44 -17.32
N GLU A 81 -1.78 14.98 -16.82
CA GLU A 81 -0.43 14.50 -17.10
C GLU A 81 -0.23 13.09 -16.54
N VAL A 82 -0.55 12.86 -15.27
CA VAL A 82 -0.43 11.54 -14.63
C VAL A 82 -1.38 10.54 -15.28
N ARG A 83 -2.62 10.97 -15.57
CA ARG A 83 -3.61 10.10 -16.22
C ARG A 83 -3.12 9.64 -17.61
N ALA A 84 -2.45 10.51 -18.38
CA ALA A 84 -1.89 10.19 -19.70
C ALA A 84 -0.72 9.18 -19.62
N GLN A 85 -0.05 9.07 -18.48
CA GLN A 85 1.02 8.10 -18.23
C GLN A 85 0.53 6.76 -17.67
N ILE A 86 -0.77 6.59 -17.45
CA ILE A 86 -1.34 5.32 -17.00
C ILE A 86 -1.98 4.61 -18.19
N GLU A 87 -1.37 3.50 -18.63
CA GLU A 87 -1.86 2.65 -19.70
C GLU A 87 -3.10 1.88 -19.28
N THR A 88 -3.05 1.30 -18.08
CA THR A 88 -4.17 0.54 -17.50
C THR A 88 -4.31 0.84 -16.01
N LEU A 89 -5.56 1.00 -15.57
CA LEU A 89 -5.94 1.08 -14.15
C LEU A 89 -7.08 0.10 -13.90
N GLN A 90 -6.84 -0.88 -13.03
CA GLN A 90 -7.78 -1.95 -12.73
C GLN A 90 -8.04 -2.04 -11.23
N VAL A 91 -9.29 -2.27 -10.86
CA VAL A 91 -9.73 -2.57 -9.48
C VAL A 91 -10.42 -3.93 -9.48
N GLU A 92 -9.81 -4.89 -8.81
CA GLU A 92 -10.30 -6.25 -8.69
C GLU A 92 -10.95 -6.46 -7.31
N TRP A 93 -11.93 -7.36 -7.23
CA TRP A 93 -12.53 -7.69 -5.94
C TRP A 93 -11.59 -8.54 -5.10
N THR A 94 -11.07 -9.60 -5.67
CA THR A 94 -10.15 -10.53 -4.99
C THR A 94 -9.05 -10.95 -5.94
N LEU A 95 -7.81 -10.86 -5.47
CA LEU A 95 -6.62 -11.39 -6.11
C LEU A 95 -5.80 -12.18 -5.10
N GLU A 96 -4.96 -13.08 -5.56
CA GLU A 96 -3.92 -13.65 -4.71
C GLU A 96 -2.95 -12.55 -4.27
N SER A 97 -2.40 -11.81 -5.22
CA SER A 97 -1.50 -10.67 -5.00
C SER A 97 -1.53 -9.72 -6.19
N THR A 98 -1.62 -8.42 -5.94
CA THR A 98 -1.54 -7.38 -6.98
C THR A 98 -0.15 -7.37 -7.64
N ASN A 99 0.93 -7.61 -6.89
CA ASN A 99 2.28 -7.73 -7.44
C ASN A 99 2.39 -8.93 -8.38
N THR A 100 1.94 -10.11 -7.95
CA THR A 100 1.96 -11.32 -8.79
C THR A 100 1.17 -11.09 -10.07
N ARG A 101 -0.01 -10.47 -9.98
CA ARG A 101 -0.85 -10.14 -11.15
C ARG A 101 -0.09 -9.32 -12.19
N LEU A 102 0.65 -8.30 -11.77
CA LEU A 102 1.43 -7.44 -12.69
C LEU A 102 2.72 -8.12 -13.16
N LEU A 103 3.41 -8.87 -12.30
CA LEU A 103 4.60 -9.62 -12.70
C LEU A 103 4.31 -10.66 -13.78
N ASP A 104 3.12 -11.29 -13.73
CA ASP A 104 2.70 -12.31 -14.69
C ASP A 104 2.05 -11.71 -15.95
N SER A 105 1.83 -10.40 -15.96
CA SER A 105 1.33 -9.65 -17.12
C SER A 105 2.49 -9.20 -18.02
N LEU A 106 2.18 -8.82 -19.26
CA LEU A 106 3.13 -8.11 -20.10
C LEU A 106 3.50 -6.77 -19.46
N PRO A 107 4.76 -6.35 -19.53
CA PRO A 107 5.17 -5.02 -19.10
C PRO A 107 4.37 -3.94 -19.83
N PRO A 108 4.07 -2.80 -19.18
CA PRO A 108 3.47 -1.66 -19.87
C PRO A 108 4.43 -1.08 -20.92
N ALA A 109 3.89 -0.31 -21.86
CA ALA A 109 4.71 0.40 -22.82
C ALA A 109 5.69 1.35 -22.13
N ALA A 110 6.85 1.60 -22.76
CA ALA A 110 7.87 2.48 -22.20
C ALA A 110 7.31 3.87 -21.87
N GLY A 111 7.59 4.36 -20.65
CA GLY A 111 7.07 5.64 -20.16
C GLY A 111 5.61 5.59 -19.67
N LEU A 112 4.99 4.43 -19.65
CA LEU A 112 3.64 4.24 -19.14
C LEU A 112 3.64 3.31 -17.91
N ALA A 113 2.59 3.41 -17.10
CA ALA A 113 2.34 2.59 -15.94
C ALA A 113 1.15 1.66 -16.14
N ALA A 114 1.24 0.43 -15.67
CA ALA A 114 0.07 -0.43 -15.45
C ALA A 114 -0.21 -0.50 -13.95
N VAL A 115 -1.46 -0.28 -13.56
CA VAL A 115 -1.88 -0.18 -12.15
C VAL A 115 -2.95 -1.21 -11.85
N VAL A 116 -2.75 -1.98 -10.79
CA VAL A 116 -3.73 -2.93 -10.27
C VAL A 116 -3.95 -2.69 -8.78
N LEU A 117 -5.22 -2.60 -8.41
CA LEU A 117 -5.68 -2.58 -7.03
C LEU A 117 -6.59 -3.78 -6.77
N THR A 118 -6.71 -4.18 -5.51
CA THR A 118 -7.73 -5.15 -5.10
C THR A 118 -8.30 -4.79 -3.74
N GLU A 119 -9.58 -5.13 -3.54
CA GLU A 119 -10.22 -4.99 -2.22
C GLU A 119 -9.74 -6.07 -1.25
N HIS A 120 -9.43 -7.28 -1.73
CA HIS A 120 -9.02 -8.40 -0.91
C HIS A 120 -7.88 -9.19 -1.55
N GLN A 121 -6.80 -9.40 -0.78
CA GLN A 121 -5.72 -10.32 -1.17
C GLN A 121 -5.79 -11.62 -0.37
N THR A 122 -5.79 -12.76 -1.07
CA THR A 122 -5.77 -14.09 -0.43
C THR A 122 -4.35 -14.60 -0.15
N GLY A 123 -3.34 -14.06 -0.83
CA GLY A 123 -1.94 -14.40 -0.71
C GLY A 123 -1.06 -13.15 -0.72
N GLY A 124 -1.49 -12.10 0.00
CA GLY A 124 -0.71 -10.86 0.13
C GLY A 124 0.67 -11.12 0.70
N ARG A 125 1.70 -10.52 0.10
CA ARG A 125 3.10 -10.77 0.46
C ARG A 125 3.83 -9.49 0.86
N GLY A 126 4.67 -9.62 1.88
CA GLY A 126 5.72 -8.70 2.22
C GLY A 126 7.09 -9.29 1.93
N ARG A 127 8.15 -8.57 2.28
CA ARG A 127 9.53 -9.04 2.14
C ARG A 127 9.78 -10.31 2.93
N ARG A 128 10.66 -11.19 2.42
CA ARG A 128 11.06 -12.46 3.04
C ARG A 128 9.91 -13.43 3.31
N GLY A 129 8.89 -13.40 2.43
CA GLY A 129 7.75 -14.32 2.52
C GLY A 129 6.77 -14.02 3.66
N ARG A 130 6.86 -12.88 4.35
CA ARG A 130 5.87 -12.48 5.35
C ARG A 130 4.52 -12.22 4.69
N GLY A 131 3.44 -12.63 5.34
CA GLY A 131 2.09 -12.33 4.88
C GLY A 131 1.77 -10.84 4.99
N TRP A 132 0.93 -10.33 4.09
CA TRP A 132 0.29 -9.04 4.18
C TRP A 132 -1.22 -9.24 4.35
N VAL A 133 -1.77 -8.78 5.46
CA VAL A 133 -3.20 -8.87 5.79
C VAL A 133 -3.89 -7.61 5.31
N ALA A 134 -4.98 -7.74 4.56
CA ALA A 134 -5.72 -6.63 3.99
C ALA A 134 -7.22 -6.95 3.97
N PRO A 135 -7.99 -6.55 4.99
CA PRO A 135 -9.44 -6.72 4.98
C PRO A 135 -10.06 -5.82 3.89
N PRO A 136 -11.11 -6.30 3.19
CA PRO A 136 -11.80 -5.49 2.18
C PRO A 136 -12.31 -4.18 2.78
N GLY A 137 -12.05 -3.07 2.07
CA GLY A 137 -12.44 -1.74 2.54
C GLY A 137 -11.55 -1.16 3.65
N GLY A 138 -10.75 -1.97 4.35
CA GLY A 138 -9.91 -1.55 5.47
C GLY A 138 -8.45 -1.27 5.10
N ALA A 139 -8.02 -1.65 3.91
CA ALA A 139 -6.66 -1.44 3.43
C ALA A 139 -6.62 -0.95 1.98
N ILE A 140 -5.46 -0.49 1.54
CA ILE A 140 -5.14 -0.28 0.13
C ILE A 140 -4.07 -1.31 -0.24
N CYS A 141 -4.36 -2.14 -1.26
CA CYS A 141 -3.41 -3.02 -1.93
C CYS A 141 -3.25 -2.50 -3.35
N LEU A 142 -2.19 -1.75 -3.56
CA LEU A 142 -1.84 -1.10 -4.84
C LEU A 142 -0.56 -1.72 -5.37
N SER A 143 -0.55 -2.11 -6.64
CA SER A 143 0.69 -2.36 -7.38
C SER A 143 0.73 -1.55 -8.65
N LEU A 144 1.93 -1.04 -8.97
CA LEU A 144 2.23 -0.28 -10.17
C LEU A 144 3.40 -0.94 -10.88
N ALA A 145 3.23 -1.33 -12.14
CA ALA A 145 4.28 -1.82 -13.00
C ALA A 145 4.86 -0.70 -13.85
N TRP A 146 6.18 -0.74 -14.03
CA TRP A 146 6.95 0.19 -14.85
C TRP A 146 8.05 -0.56 -15.60
N GLN A 147 8.35 -0.14 -16.81
CA GLN A 147 9.45 -0.70 -17.60
C GLN A 147 10.59 0.29 -17.74
N TYR A 148 11.80 -0.11 -17.31
CA TYR A 148 13.04 0.61 -17.60
C TYR A 148 13.74 -0.03 -18.80
N ALA A 149 14.33 0.79 -19.66
CA ALA A 149 15.11 0.30 -20.81
C ALA A 149 16.33 -0.50 -20.35
N ASP A 150 16.99 -0.02 -19.28
CA ASP A 150 18.17 -0.63 -18.66
C ASP A 150 17.98 -0.70 -17.14
N MET A 151 18.79 -1.54 -16.49
CA MET A 151 18.80 -1.65 -15.02
C MET A 151 19.27 -0.32 -14.40
N PRO A 152 18.43 0.39 -13.62
CA PRO A 152 18.88 1.57 -12.87
C PRO A 152 19.98 1.21 -11.89
N ALA A 153 21.03 2.05 -11.82
CA ALA A 153 22.23 1.78 -11.01
C ALA A 153 21.91 1.50 -9.53
N ASP A 154 20.97 2.25 -8.97
CA ASP A 154 20.62 2.20 -7.53
C ASP A 154 19.20 1.70 -7.32
N LEU A 155 18.75 0.68 -8.07
CA LEU A 155 17.37 0.16 -7.97
C LEU A 155 17.01 -0.26 -6.53
N SER A 156 17.98 -0.65 -5.71
CA SER A 156 17.78 -0.96 -4.29
C SER A 156 17.25 0.24 -3.49
N ALA A 157 17.56 1.47 -3.89
CA ALA A 157 17.08 2.69 -3.26
C ALA A 157 15.65 3.08 -3.69
N LEU A 158 15.07 2.43 -4.70
CA LEU A 158 13.74 2.77 -5.21
C LEU A 158 12.66 2.64 -4.11
N SER A 159 12.79 1.68 -3.19
CA SER A 159 11.85 1.53 -2.07
C SER A 159 11.81 2.75 -1.16
N LEU A 160 12.93 3.47 -1.02
CA LEU A 160 13.03 4.68 -0.21
C LEU A 160 12.36 5.86 -0.91
N VAL A 161 12.55 6.00 -2.22
CA VAL A 161 11.87 7.01 -3.04
C VAL A 161 10.35 6.79 -3.03
N VAL A 162 9.90 5.53 -3.20
CA VAL A 162 8.49 5.15 -3.11
C VAL A 162 7.92 5.46 -1.72
N GLY A 163 8.67 5.18 -0.67
CA GLY A 163 8.29 5.49 0.72
C GLY A 163 8.07 6.99 0.91
N LEU A 164 8.99 7.82 0.41
CA LEU A 164 8.85 9.27 0.47
C LEU A 164 7.63 9.77 -0.34
N CYS A 165 7.39 9.20 -1.52
CA CYS A 165 6.16 9.49 -2.28
C CYS A 165 4.91 9.20 -1.46
N ALA A 166 4.89 8.08 -0.72
CA ALA A 166 3.75 7.71 0.11
C ALA A 166 3.58 8.66 1.32
N VAL A 167 4.66 9.02 2.02
CA VAL A 167 4.61 10.04 3.10
C VAL A 167 4.06 11.36 2.58
N ASN A 168 4.61 11.84 1.45
CA ASN A 168 4.18 13.11 0.84
C ASN A 168 2.71 13.07 0.36
N ALA A 169 2.22 11.92 -0.13
CA ALA A 169 0.82 11.74 -0.53
C ALA A 169 -0.11 11.83 0.69
N LEU A 170 0.25 11.15 1.78
CA LEU A 170 -0.52 11.15 3.02
C LEU A 170 -0.49 12.52 3.71
N THR A 171 0.66 13.21 3.71
CA THR A 171 0.78 14.58 4.23
C THR A 171 -0.11 15.56 3.46
N ALA A 172 -0.19 15.45 2.13
CA ALA A 172 -1.08 16.28 1.32
C ALA A 172 -2.57 16.06 1.63
N LEU A 173 -2.92 14.89 2.17
CA LEU A 173 -4.25 14.56 2.66
C LEU A 173 -4.42 14.83 4.16
N SER A 174 -3.48 15.58 4.76
CA SER A 174 -3.47 15.95 6.17
C SER A 174 -3.38 14.77 7.15
N VAL A 175 -2.87 13.62 6.73
CA VAL A 175 -2.58 12.48 7.63
C VAL A 175 -1.25 12.74 8.35
N PRO A 176 -1.25 13.02 9.67
CA PRO A 176 -0.05 13.43 10.38
C PRO A 176 0.82 12.25 10.82
N GLY A 177 2.08 12.55 11.14
CA GLY A 177 2.96 11.64 11.89
C GLY A 177 3.45 10.41 11.15
N VAL A 178 3.23 10.33 9.83
CA VAL A 178 3.74 9.22 9.02
C VAL A 178 5.23 9.40 8.79
N ARG A 179 6.00 8.38 9.12
CA ARG A 179 7.46 8.32 8.97
C ARG A 179 7.89 7.07 8.22
N LEU A 180 9.16 7.02 7.86
CA LEU A 180 9.77 5.90 7.15
C LEU A 180 10.66 5.10 8.08
N LYS A 181 10.49 3.79 8.09
CA LYS A 181 11.43 2.88 8.74
C LYS A 181 12.13 2.06 7.65
N TRP A 182 13.44 2.29 7.57
CA TRP A 182 14.27 1.55 6.61
C TRP A 182 14.10 0.04 6.76
N PRO A 183 14.03 -0.72 5.66
CA PRO A 183 14.20 -0.24 4.28
C PRO A 183 12.90 0.05 3.54
N ASN A 184 11.71 -0.25 4.08
CA ASN A 184 10.50 -0.30 3.27
C ASN A 184 9.18 -0.17 4.04
N ASP A 185 9.23 0.25 5.30
CA ASP A 185 8.02 0.36 6.12
C ASP A 185 7.58 1.81 6.29
N LEU A 186 6.28 2.05 6.19
CA LEU A 186 5.59 3.24 6.64
C LEU A 186 5.17 3.01 8.09
N VAL A 187 5.53 3.92 8.98
CA VAL A 187 5.25 3.81 10.41
C VAL A 187 4.69 5.11 10.97
N THR A 188 4.00 4.99 12.10
CA THR A 188 3.61 6.11 12.96
C THR A 188 4.11 5.84 14.37
N ALA A 189 3.77 6.70 15.33
CA ALA A 189 4.04 6.44 16.75
C ALA A 189 3.31 5.19 17.28
N GLY A 190 2.18 4.80 16.65
CA GLY A 190 1.39 3.63 17.03
C GLY A 190 1.89 2.31 16.46
N GLY A 191 2.72 2.33 15.42
CA GLY A 191 3.22 1.09 14.82
C GLY A 191 3.34 1.14 13.28
N LYS A 192 3.22 -0.01 12.66
CA LYS A 192 3.33 -0.17 11.21
C LYS A 192 2.02 0.20 10.51
N LEU A 193 2.07 1.28 9.75
CA LEU A 193 0.97 1.78 8.93
C LEU A 193 0.91 1.11 7.56
N GLY A 194 2.08 0.77 6.98
CA GLY A 194 2.15 0.22 5.64
C GLY A 194 3.50 -0.41 5.32
N GLY A 195 3.58 -1.00 4.14
CA GLY A 195 4.81 -1.59 3.63
C GLY A 195 4.92 -1.51 2.12
N ILE A 196 6.15 -1.50 1.64
CA ILE A 196 6.51 -1.42 0.23
C ILE A 196 7.21 -2.72 -0.16
N LEU A 197 6.80 -3.31 -1.27
CA LEU A 197 7.43 -4.48 -1.84
C LEU A 197 7.75 -4.22 -3.32
N ILE A 198 9.04 -4.14 -3.64
CA ILE A 198 9.48 -4.03 -5.02
C ILE A 198 9.97 -5.40 -5.49
N GLU A 199 9.39 -5.84 -6.58
CA GLU A 199 9.78 -7.06 -7.28
C GLU A 199 10.11 -6.71 -8.73
N MET A 200 10.95 -7.52 -9.38
CA MET A 200 11.35 -7.27 -10.76
C MET A 200 11.56 -8.55 -11.53
N ARG A 201 11.40 -8.44 -12.86
CA ARG A 201 11.88 -9.41 -13.84
C ARG A 201 12.81 -8.69 -14.81
N ALA A 202 13.95 -9.26 -15.08
CA ALA A 202 14.92 -8.72 -16.02
C ALA A 202 15.51 -9.86 -16.85
N GLU A 203 15.68 -9.61 -18.14
CA GLU A 203 16.49 -10.46 -19.00
C GLU A 203 17.92 -9.90 -19.07
N SER A 204 18.91 -10.75 -19.27
CA SER A 204 20.29 -10.31 -19.35
C SER A 204 20.51 -9.33 -20.50
N GLY A 205 20.84 -8.08 -20.19
CA GLY A 205 21.04 -7.01 -21.17
C GLY A 205 19.76 -6.48 -21.83
N GLY A 206 18.60 -6.79 -21.26
CA GLY A 206 17.27 -6.33 -21.73
C GLY A 206 16.60 -5.36 -20.77
N PRO A 207 15.38 -4.95 -21.11
CA PRO A 207 14.58 -4.08 -20.26
C PRO A 207 14.24 -4.73 -18.92
N VAL A 208 14.05 -3.89 -17.91
CA VAL A 208 13.72 -4.32 -16.55
C VAL A 208 12.25 -4.00 -16.26
N HIS A 209 11.47 -5.03 -16.03
CA HIS A 209 10.09 -4.92 -15.56
C HIS A 209 10.09 -4.83 -14.04
N VAL A 210 9.75 -3.68 -13.50
CA VAL A 210 9.66 -3.42 -12.06
C VAL A 210 8.20 -3.33 -11.65
N VAL A 211 7.84 -3.98 -10.55
CA VAL A 211 6.53 -3.88 -9.92
C VAL A 211 6.70 -3.34 -8.50
N VAL A 212 6.09 -2.20 -8.25
CA VAL A 212 6.06 -1.50 -6.97
C VAL A 212 4.74 -1.81 -6.28
N GLY A 213 4.76 -2.60 -5.22
CA GLY A 213 3.60 -2.87 -4.37
C GLY A 213 3.59 -1.99 -3.13
N ILE A 214 2.44 -1.44 -2.81
CA ILE A 214 2.19 -0.68 -1.58
C ILE A 214 0.97 -1.28 -0.89
N GLY A 215 1.19 -1.76 0.35
CA GLY A 215 0.14 -2.10 1.28
C GLY A 215 -0.01 -0.99 2.32
N LEU A 216 -1.22 -0.46 2.52
CA LEU A 216 -1.48 0.61 3.48
C LEU A 216 -2.72 0.27 4.31
N ASN A 217 -2.59 0.32 5.63
CA ASN A 217 -3.69 0.13 6.56
C ASN A 217 -4.48 1.42 6.70
N VAL A 218 -5.75 1.40 6.33
CA VAL A 218 -6.64 2.55 6.42
C VAL A 218 -7.53 2.46 7.65
N LEU A 219 -8.10 1.27 7.87
CA LEU A 219 -8.95 0.94 8.99
C LEU A 219 -8.81 -0.57 9.28
N LEU A 220 -8.26 -0.90 10.44
CA LEU A 220 -8.15 -2.27 10.90
C LEU A 220 -9.15 -2.50 12.03
N ASP A 221 -9.97 -3.55 11.91
CA ASP A 221 -10.72 -4.08 13.04
C ASP A 221 -9.79 -4.89 13.97
N ASP A 222 -10.31 -5.34 15.11
CA ASP A 222 -9.52 -6.07 16.10
C ASP A 222 -8.95 -7.38 15.54
N ALA A 223 -9.68 -8.07 14.67
CA ALA A 223 -9.24 -9.32 14.05
C ALA A 223 -8.10 -9.08 13.05
N ALA A 224 -8.22 -8.07 12.19
CA ALA A 224 -7.17 -7.69 11.25
C ALA A 224 -5.93 -7.17 11.99
N ARG A 225 -6.10 -6.39 13.05
CA ARG A 225 -5.01 -5.91 13.91
C ARG A 225 -4.25 -7.08 14.53
N ALA A 226 -4.95 -8.02 15.16
CA ALA A 226 -4.36 -9.22 15.73
C ALA A 226 -3.61 -10.06 14.67
N ALA A 227 -4.18 -10.18 13.46
CA ALA A 227 -3.53 -10.91 12.37
C ALA A 227 -2.24 -10.23 11.89
N VAL A 228 -2.19 -8.89 11.84
CA VAL A 228 -0.94 -8.15 11.54
C VAL A 228 0.06 -8.34 12.68
N GLU A 229 -0.35 -8.26 13.93
CA GLU A 229 0.52 -8.42 15.10
C GLU A 229 1.13 -9.82 15.18
N ALA A 230 0.40 -10.84 14.76
CA ALA A 230 0.92 -12.21 14.63
C ALA A 230 2.11 -12.32 13.66
N THR A 231 2.32 -11.35 12.76
CA THR A 231 3.53 -11.26 11.90
C THR A 231 4.74 -10.64 12.61
N GLY A 232 4.61 -10.26 13.88
CA GLY A 232 5.68 -9.65 14.69
C GLY A 232 5.82 -8.13 14.52
N ASN A 233 4.79 -7.45 14.02
CA ASN A 233 4.72 -6.00 13.95
C ASN A 233 3.61 -5.48 14.86
N ILE A 234 3.80 -4.31 15.47
CA ILE A 234 2.69 -3.56 16.07
C ILE A 234 1.90 -2.95 14.91
N ALA A 235 0.60 -3.25 14.85
CA ALA A 235 -0.28 -2.79 13.78
C ALA A 235 -0.79 -1.37 14.05
N ASP A 236 -0.80 -0.53 13.01
CA ASP A 236 -1.42 0.78 13.05
C ASP A 236 -2.19 1.08 11.77
N ASP A 237 -3.09 2.07 11.79
CA ASP A 237 -3.92 2.47 10.67
C ASP A 237 -4.16 3.99 10.64
N ILE A 238 -4.62 4.50 9.49
CA ILE A 238 -4.89 5.94 9.29
C ILE A 238 -5.97 6.43 10.25
N ARG A 239 -7.02 5.64 10.48
CA ARG A 239 -8.15 6.00 11.33
C ARG A 239 -7.73 6.33 12.77
N SER A 240 -6.73 5.65 13.28
CA SER A 240 -6.21 5.86 14.64
C SER A 240 -5.56 7.25 14.83
N HIS A 241 -5.18 7.92 13.74
CA HIS A 241 -4.46 9.20 13.77
C HIS A 241 -5.19 10.35 13.11
N HIS A 242 -6.17 10.07 12.26
CA HIS A 242 -6.82 11.12 11.46
C HIS A 242 -8.30 10.87 11.25
N LEU A 243 -9.11 11.84 11.65
CA LEU A 243 -10.57 11.87 11.40
C LEU A 243 -10.96 13.24 10.83
N PRO A 244 -11.82 13.27 9.81
CA PRO A 244 -12.36 12.11 9.09
C PRO A 244 -11.28 11.38 8.29
N VAL A 245 -11.40 10.05 8.20
CA VAL A 245 -10.49 9.23 7.37
C VAL A 245 -10.60 9.67 5.92
N PRO A 246 -9.47 9.93 5.21
CA PRO A 246 -9.52 10.27 3.79
C PRO A 246 -10.13 9.14 2.96
N ASP A 247 -10.85 9.52 1.90
CA ASP A 247 -11.38 8.55 0.92
C ASP A 247 -10.23 7.73 0.30
N ARG A 248 -10.37 6.40 0.29
CA ARG A 248 -9.34 5.50 -0.25
C ARG A 248 -9.01 5.80 -1.73
N ASN A 249 -10.00 6.24 -2.52
CA ASN A 249 -9.76 6.65 -3.91
C ASN A 249 -8.88 7.91 -3.97
N ALA A 250 -9.07 8.85 -3.04
CA ALA A 250 -8.22 10.04 -2.94
C ALA A 250 -6.79 9.69 -2.49
N ILE A 251 -6.63 8.73 -1.56
CA ILE A 251 -5.31 8.24 -1.17
C ILE A 251 -4.60 7.61 -2.37
N VAL A 252 -5.28 6.74 -3.12
CA VAL A 252 -4.72 6.11 -4.32
C VAL A 252 -4.33 7.14 -5.37
N ALA A 253 -5.18 8.12 -5.67
CA ALA A 253 -4.87 9.17 -6.63
C ALA A 253 -3.67 10.02 -6.18
N ALA A 254 -3.57 10.36 -4.90
CA ALA A 254 -2.43 11.09 -4.34
C ALA A 254 -1.12 10.27 -4.40
N LEU A 255 -1.20 8.95 -4.18
CA LEU A 255 -0.06 8.04 -4.37
C LEU A 255 0.38 8.00 -5.83
N LEU A 256 -0.54 7.73 -6.77
CA LEU A 256 -0.24 7.66 -8.20
C LEU A 256 0.33 8.98 -8.73
N GLY A 257 -0.21 10.11 -8.29
CA GLY A 257 0.27 11.44 -8.67
C GLY A 257 1.72 11.73 -8.29
N ARG A 258 2.29 10.98 -7.33
CA ARG A 258 3.70 11.10 -6.93
C ARG A 258 4.56 9.97 -7.43
N LEU A 259 4.01 8.76 -7.50
CA LEU A 259 4.75 7.57 -7.91
C LEU A 259 5.10 7.59 -9.40
N VAL A 260 4.15 7.95 -10.26
CA VAL A 260 4.38 7.93 -11.71
C VAL A 260 5.53 8.84 -12.13
N PRO A 261 5.57 10.14 -11.74
CA PRO A 261 6.72 11.00 -12.06
C PRO A 261 8.03 10.56 -11.38
N ALA A 262 7.93 9.98 -10.17
CA ALA A 262 9.13 9.51 -9.45
C ALA A 262 9.76 8.30 -10.17
N LEU A 263 8.96 7.35 -10.66
CA LEU A 263 9.45 6.20 -11.43
C LEU A 263 10.06 6.63 -12.75
N GLU A 264 9.43 7.56 -13.46
CA GLU A 264 9.99 8.12 -14.70
C GLU A 264 11.35 8.79 -14.47
N GLY A 265 11.48 9.57 -13.39
CA GLY A 265 12.70 10.31 -13.06
C GLY A 265 13.81 9.46 -12.43
N PHE A 266 13.47 8.30 -11.85
CA PHE A 266 14.36 7.51 -11.00
C PHE A 266 15.70 7.12 -11.68
N PRO A 267 15.77 6.66 -12.95
CA PRO A 267 17.04 6.31 -13.57
C PRO A 267 18.04 7.45 -13.67
N ARG A 268 17.55 8.69 -13.74
CA ARG A 268 18.39 9.91 -13.86
C ARG A 268 18.79 10.50 -12.51
N HIS A 269 17.91 10.40 -11.53
CA HIS A 269 18.06 11.16 -10.30
C HIS A 269 18.35 10.29 -9.07
N GLY A 270 17.95 9.01 -9.09
CA GLY A 270 18.10 8.10 -7.94
C GLY A 270 17.44 8.65 -6.68
N LEU A 271 18.06 8.38 -5.53
CA LEU A 271 17.65 8.88 -4.22
C LEU A 271 18.23 10.27 -3.89
N THR A 272 19.33 10.67 -4.52
CA THR A 272 20.11 11.86 -4.16
C THR A 272 19.29 13.13 -3.94
N PRO A 273 18.38 13.55 -4.85
CA PRO A 273 17.59 14.78 -4.65
C PRO A 273 16.55 14.67 -3.53
N HIS A 274 16.37 13.49 -2.97
CA HIS A 274 15.36 13.20 -1.97
C HIS A 274 15.96 12.96 -0.57
N LEU A 275 17.29 12.97 -0.42
CA LEU A 275 17.97 12.56 0.82
C LEU A 275 17.55 13.40 2.02
N ASP A 276 17.51 14.72 1.90
CA ASP A 276 17.16 15.60 3.01
C ASP A 276 15.71 15.34 3.47
N ASN A 277 14.77 15.29 2.52
CA ASN A 277 13.38 14.99 2.81
C ASN A 277 13.22 13.58 3.40
N TRP A 278 14.04 12.62 2.94
CA TRP A 278 14.03 11.26 3.49
C TRP A 278 14.52 11.25 4.94
N HIS A 279 15.61 11.96 5.24
CA HIS A 279 16.14 12.08 6.58
C HIS A 279 15.18 12.76 7.57
N ASP A 280 14.36 13.71 7.10
CA ASP A 280 13.32 14.35 7.92
C ASP A 280 12.19 13.37 8.30
N CYS A 281 11.92 12.40 7.44
CA CYS A 281 10.92 11.37 7.65
C CYS A 281 11.46 10.09 8.29
N ASP A 282 12.78 9.95 8.47
CA ASP A 282 13.42 8.71 8.97
C ASP A 282 13.10 8.46 10.44
N ALA A 283 12.34 7.39 10.71
CA ALA A 283 11.97 6.99 12.06
C ALA A 283 13.14 6.40 12.88
N LEU A 284 14.23 6.01 12.21
CA LEU A 284 15.39 5.38 12.88
C LEU A 284 16.49 6.39 13.20
N ARG A 285 16.54 7.52 12.50
CA ARG A 285 17.64 8.49 12.63
C ARG A 285 17.85 8.93 14.07
N GLU A 286 19.13 8.98 14.49
CA GLU A 286 19.57 9.33 15.84
C GLU A 286 19.10 8.38 16.97
N ASN A 287 18.48 7.25 16.63
CA ASN A 287 18.10 6.24 17.60
C ASN A 287 19.11 5.09 17.65
N GLU A 288 19.23 4.46 18.82
CA GLU A 288 19.93 3.20 18.95
C GLU A 288 19.16 2.10 18.20
N VAL A 289 19.87 1.36 17.37
CA VAL A 289 19.28 0.31 16.54
C VAL A 289 20.06 -0.99 16.67
N ARG A 290 19.35 -2.09 16.51
CA ARG A 290 19.89 -3.43 16.36
C ARG A 290 19.67 -3.88 14.92
N VAL A 291 20.76 -4.07 14.19
CA VAL A 291 20.73 -4.58 12.83
C VAL A 291 21.12 -6.04 12.84
N GLU A 292 20.30 -6.91 12.28
CA GLU A 292 20.56 -8.34 12.15
C GLU A 292 20.74 -8.69 10.68
N ASN A 293 21.92 -9.19 10.32
CA ASN A 293 22.29 -9.56 8.97
C ASN A 293 23.01 -10.91 8.97
N ALA A 294 22.48 -11.90 8.25
CA ALA A 294 23.06 -13.25 8.13
C ALA A 294 23.48 -13.89 9.49
N GLY A 295 22.72 -13.60 10.57
CA GLY A 295 23.00 -14.10 11.92
C GLY A 295 23.98 -13.24 12.73
N GLU A 296 24.63 -12.24 12.14
CA GLU A 296 25.42 -11.24 12.85
C GLU A 296 24.52 -10.10 13.36
N ILE A 297 24.73 -9.71 14.60
CA ILE A 297 24.01 -8.59 15.23
C ILE A 297 24.98 -7.42 15.38
N THR A 298 24.62 -6.29 14.78
CA THR A 298 25.32 -5.01 14.96
C THR A 298 24.43 -4.06 15.75
N ARG A 299 24.98 -3.42 16.77
CA ARG A 299 24.33 -2.35 17.56
C ARG A 299 25.03 -1.05 17.34
N GLY A 300 24.29 0.05 17.28
CA GLY A 300 24.83 1.39 17.11
C GLY A 300 23.74 2.42 16.88
N VAL A 301 24.12 3.63 16.55
CA VAL A 301 23.19 4.74 16.29
C VAL A 301 22.93 4.87 14.79
N ALA A 302 21.67 4.87 14.39
CA ALA A 302 21.30 5.08 12.99
C ALA A 302 21.58 6.54 12.58
N ARG A 303 22.33 6.72 11.49
CA ARG A 303 22.73 8.03 10.95
C ARG A 303 22.04 8.36 9.61
N GLY A 304 20.90 7.70 9.34
CA GLY A 304 20.17 7.86 8.10
C GLY A 304 20.66 6.92 7.01
N VAL A 305 20.47 7.31 5.75
CA VAL A 305 20.87 6.52 4.58
C VAL A 305 21.82 7.30 3.69
N ASP A 306 22.64 6.57 2.92
CA ASP A 306 23.48 7.20 1.89
C ASP A 306 22.74 7.36 0.55
N ALA A 307 23.39 7.95 -0.45
CA ALA A 307 22.85 8.20 -1.78
C ALA A 307 22.42 6.93 -2.53
N HIS A 308 22.94 5.77 -2.15
CA HIS A 308 22.60 4.47 -2.72
C HIS A 308 21.51 3.72 -1.93
N GLY A 309 20.97 4.35 -0.87
CA GLY A 309 19.91 3.79 -0.02
C GLY A 309 20.40 2.80 1.05
N ALA A 310 21.71 2.71 1.30
CA ALA A 310 22.22 1.89 2.40
C ALA A 310 22.04 2.60 3.74
N LEU A 311 21.53 1.88 4.75
CA LEU A 311 21.44 2.37 6.13
C LEU A 311 22.84 2.55 6.72
N LEU A 312 23.10 3.69 7.31
CA LEU A 312 24.33 4.01 8.01
C LEU A 312 24.13 3.84 9.52
N VAL A 313 24.96 3.01 10.14
CA VAL A 313 24.97 2.78 11.59
C VAL A 313 26.32 3.10 12.17
N GLU A 314 26.39 4.08 13.05
CA GLU A 314 27.59 4.42 13.79
C GLU A 314 27.78 3.44 14.95
N THR A 315 28.90 2.78 14.97
CA THR A 315 29.31 1.83 16.00
C THR A 315 30.60 2.32 16.69
N PRO A 316 31.01 1.75 17.83
CA PRO A 316 32.28 2.10 18.47
C PRO A 316 33.52 1.92 17.57
N THR A 317 33.39 1.12 16.51
CA THR A 317 34.50 0.84 15.55
C THR A 317 34.39 1.60 14.25
N GLY A 318 33.40 2.50 14.11
CA GLY A 318 33.16 3.32 12.92
C GLY A 318 31.79 3.09 12.29
N VAL A 319 31.53 3.77 11.18
CA VAL A 319 30.23 3.69 10.48
C VAL A 319 30.18 2.41 9.63
N ARG A 320 29.13 1.60 9.84
CA ARG A 320 28.81 0.42 9.02
C ARG A 320 27.67 0.74 8.07
N ARG A 321 27.76 0.17 6.85
CA ARG A 321 26.74 0.30 5.79
C ARG A 321 25.95 -0.99 5.65
N PHE A 322 24.62 -0.89 5.58
CA PHE A 322 23.72 -2.02 5.41
C PHE A 322 22.85 -1.82 4.16
N ILE A 323 22.86 -2.79 3.25
CA ILE A 323 22.17 -2.74 1.97
C ILE A 323 20.77 -3.36 2.13
N SER A 324 19.74 -2.81 1.47
CA SER A 324 18.38 -3.35 1.45
C SER A 324 18.38 -4.81 0.94
N GLY A 325 17.65 -5.68 1.63
CA GLY A 325 17.50 -7.08 1.24
C GLY A 325 17.98 -8.08 2.28
N GLU A 326 19.06 -7.80 2.98
CA GLU A 326 19.75 -8.75 3.86
C GLU A 326 19.59 -8.45 5.36
N VAL A 327 18.95 -7.33 5.73
CA VAL A 327 18.99 -6.81 7.10
C VAL A 327 17.62 -6.63 7.71
N THR A 328 17.46 -7.04 8.97
CA THR A 328 16.33 -6.70 9.82
C THR A 328 16.76 -5.63 10.81
N VAL A 329 16.07 -4.48 10.82
CA VAL A 329 16.35 -3.38 11.75
C VAL A 329 15.27 -3.33 12.83
N ARG A 330 15.69 -3.25 14.08
CA ARG A 330 14.80 -3.08 15.24
C ARG A 330 15.35 -1.94 16.09
N ILE A 331 14.47 -1.10 16.61
CA ILE A 331 14.82 -0.12 17.64
C ILE A 331 14.97 -0.91 18.93
N ASP A 332 16.09 -0.79 19.64
CA ASP A 332 16.23 -1.33 21.00
C ASP A 332 15.33 -0.51 21.92
N GLN A 333 14.44 -1.20 22.65
CA GLN A 333 13.60 -0.64 23.71
C GLN A 333 14.35 -0.64 25.03
#